data_09de71b4d8fd11738a31320a3d0e6485
#
_entry.id   09de71b4d8fd11738a31320a3d0e6485
#
_cell.length_a   1.000
_cell.length_b   1.000
_cell.length_c   1.000
_cell.angle_alpha   90.00
_cell.angle_beta   90.00
_cell.angle_gamma   90.00
#
_symmetry.space_group_name_H-M   'P 1'
#
loop_
_entity.id
_entity.type
_entity.pdbx_description
1 polymer ?
#
loop_
_entity_poly.entity_id
_entity_poly.type
_entity_poly.pdbx_seq_one_letter_code
_entity_poly.pdbx_strand_id
1 'polypeptide(L)'
;MNSDFSIAVHCVAYLAKKQNQRVTSEDIAQSVSVHPVRLRKILSILRKENIITSKEGAKGGFSLNDRPEHITLDKIFKITSEETLVPKCPDSNENCPIGKHLSGILIRICHNAEEHFLNYLKGVTIKDIIDEINNS
;
A
#
# COMPACT_ATOMS: atom_id res chain seq x y z
N MET A 1 6.36 5.60 7.78
CA MET A 1 5.44 5.19 6.71
C MET A 1 5.08 6.42 5.89
N ASN A 2 5.29 6.38 4.59
CA ASN A 2 4.95 7.52 3.73
C ASN A 2 3.46 7.45 3.30
N SER A 3 3.01 8.50 2.64
CA SER A 3 1.60 8.58 2.22
C SER A 3 1.28 7.80 0.94
N ASP A 4 2.26 7.19 0.29
CA ASP A 4 2.03 6.43 -0.94
C ASP A 4 1.08 5.25 -0.70
N PHE A 5 1.21 4.60 0.45
CA PHE A 5 0.30 3.52 0.83
C PHE A 5 -1.15 4.00 0.90
N SER A 6 -1.41 5.09 1.63
CA SER A 6 -2.78 5.60 1.76
C SER A 6 -3.34 6.10 0.43
N ILE A 7 -2.51 6.72 -0.41
CA ILE A 7 -2.92 7.16 -1.75
C ILE A 7 -3.27 5.96 -2.61
N ALA A 8 -2.47 4.89 -2.57
CA ALA A 8 -2.74 3.67 -3.33
C ALA A 8 -4.03 2.99 -2.88
N VAL A 9 -4.25 2.88 -1.57
CA VAL A 9 -5.51 2.34 -1.03
C VAL A 9 -6.70 3.18 -1.48
N HIS A 10 -6.57 4.51 -1.45
CA HIS A 10 -7.63 5.41 -1.92
C HIS A 10 -7.95 5.17 -3.40
N CYS A 11 -6.92 5.07 -4.26
CA CYS A 11 -7.11 4.79 -5.68
C CYS A 11 -7.85 3.47 -5.90
N VAL A 12 -7.41 2.41 -5.24
CA VAL A 12 -8.01 1.08 -5.39
C VAL A 12 -9.45 1.08 -4.87
N ALA A 13 -9.72 1.72 -3.73
CA ALA A 13 -11.06 1.83 -3.17
C ALA A 13 -11.98 2.63 -4.11
N TYR A 14 -11.48 3.72 -4.70
CA TYR A 14 -12.25 4.50 -5.66
C TYR A 14 -12.66 3.65 -6.87
N LEU A 15 -11.71 2.90 -7.43
CA LEU A 15 -11.99 2.01 -8.55
C LEU A 15 -12.95 0.89 -8.17
N ALA A 16 -12.87 0.40 -6.93
CA ALA A 16 -13.81 -0.61 -6.43
C ALA A 16 -15.24 -0.09 -6.38
N LYS A 17 -15.44 1.17 -5.99
CA LYS A 17 -16.77 1.81 -5.99
C LYS A 17 -17.30 2.05 -7.39
N LYS A 18 -16.41 2.14 -8.37
CA LYS A 18 -16.76 2.37 -9.78
C LYS A 18 -16.68 1.09 -10.59
N GLN A 19 -17.06 -0.03 -10.02
CA GLN A 19 -17.03 -1.33 -10.69
C GLN A 19 -17.75 -1.28 -12.04
N ASN A 20 -17.18 -2.01 -13.00
CA ASN A 20 -17.69 -2.09 -14.38
C ASN A 20 -17.57 -0.78 -15.17
N GLN A 21 -16.86 0.21 -14.65
CA GLN A 21 -16.57 1.46 -15.35
C GLN A 21 -15.05 1.65 -15.42
N ARG A 22 -14.61 2.27 -16.52
CA ARG A 22 -13.24 2.75 -16.60
C ARG A 22 -13.21 4.20 -16.15
N VAL A 23 -12.25 4.51 -15.31
CA VAL A 23 -12.14 5.82 -14.66
C VAL A 23 -10.85 6.48 -15.11
N THR A 24 -10.93 7.75 -15.49
CA THR A 24 -9.75 8.49 -15.95
C THR A 24 -8.85 8.87 -14.76
N SER A 25 -7.57 9.14 -15.05
CA SER A 25 -6.65 9.62 -14.01
C SER A 25 -7.10 10.97 -13.44
N GLU A 26 -7.76 11.81 -14.23
CA GLU A 26 -8.32 13.08 -13.76
C GLU A 26 -9.41 12.86 -12.70
N ASP A 27 -10.32 11.90 -12.92
CA ASP A 27 -11.34 11.55 -11.94
C ASP A 27 -10.73 11.07 -10.64
N ILE A 28 -9.71 10.21 -10.73
CA ILE A 28 -8.99 9.72 -9.56
C ILE A 28 -8.31 10.86 -8.83
N ALA A 29 -7.63 11.76 -9.57
CA ALA A 29 -6.91 12.90 -9.01
C ALA A 29 -7.84 13.82 -8.22
N GLN A 30 -9.05 14.04 -8.68
CA GLN A 30 -10.04 14.85 -7.96
C GLN A 30 -10.43 14.22 -6.63
N SER A 31 -10.59 12.89 -6.59
CA SER A 31 -10.93 12.18 -5.36
C SER A 31 -9.77 12.16 -4.37
N VAL A 32 -8.57 11.90 -4.85
CA VAL A 32 -7.39 11.69 -3.99
C VAL A 32 -6.74 13.01 -3.56
N SER A 33 -6.88 14.07 -4.36
CA SER A 33 -6.30 15.40 -4.08
C SER A 33 -4.78 15.40 -3.95
N VAL A 34 -4.10 14.75 -4.89
CA VAL A 34 -2.62 14.74 -4.94
C VAL A 34 -2.13 15.26 -6.28
N HIS A 35 -0.86 15.62 -6.33
CA HIS A 35 -0.24 16.11 -7.56
C HIS A 35 -0.29 15.04 -8.65
N PRO A 36 -0.65 15.39 -9.91
CA PRO A 36 -0.80 14.42 -10.99
C PRO A 36 0.43 13.55 -11.24
N VAL A 37 1.64 14.08 -11.07
CA VAL A 37 2.87 13.30 -11.26
C VAL A 37 2.97 12.17 -10.24
N ARG A 38 2.66 12.47 -8.98
CA ARG A 38 2.68 11.48 -7.91
C ARG A 38 1.60 10.42 -8.11
N LEU A 39 0.41 10.85 -8.50
CA LEU A 39 -0.69 9.93 -8.80
C LEU A 39 -0.32 8.97 -9.92
N ARG A 40 0.26 9.47 -11.01
CA ARG A 40 0.68 8.63 -12.14
C ARG A 40 1.72 7.59 -11.73
N LYS A 41 2.65 7.98 -10.84
CA LYS A 41 3.65 7.05 -10.31
C LYS A 41 2.98 5.91 -9.56
N ILE A 42 2.02 6.22 -8.70
CA ILE A 42 1.31 5.22 -7.88
C ILE A 42 0.44 4.33 -8.78
N LEU A 43 -0.28 4.90 -9.72
CA LEU A 43 -1.08 4.13 -10.69
C LEU A 43 -0.20 3.19 -11.51
N SER A 44 1.00 3.64 -11.90
CA SER A 44 1.95 2.81 -12.62
C SER A 44 2.41 1.61 -11.80
N ILE A 45 2.69 1.82 -10.51
CA ILE A 45 3.07 0.72 -9.59
C ILE A 45 1.93 -0.28 -9.47
N LEU A 46 0.70 0.20 -9.24
CA LEU A 46 -0.47 -0.66 -9.11
C LEU A 46 -0.74 -1.47 -10.39
N ARG A 47 -0.57 -0.85 -11.55
CA ARG A 47 -0.74 -1.53 -12.84
C ARG A 47 0.34 -2.58 -13.06
N LYS A 48 1.59 -2.26 -12.76
CA LYS A 48 2.72 -3.19 -12.92
C LYS A 48 2.53 -4.45 -12.06
N GLU A 49 1.95 -4.29 -10.88
CA GLU A 49 1.67 -5.40 -9.95
C GLU A 49 0.31 -6.07 -10.21
N ASN A 50 -0.35 -5.72 -11.31
CA ASN A 50 -1.61 -6.32 -11.76
C ASN A 50 -2.78 -6.14 -10.78
N ILE A 51 -2.74 -5.12 -9.93
CA ILE A 51 -3.86 -4.77 -9.06
C ILE A 51 -4.91 -4.00 -9.84
N ILE A 52 -4.48 -3.15 -10.78
CA ILE A 52 -5.35 -2.43 -11.70
C ILE A 52 -4.93 -2.69 -13.14
N THR A 53 -5.84 -2.42 -14.06
CA THR A 53 -5.59 -2.43 -15.50
C THR A 53 -5.85 -1.06 -16.08
N SER A 54 -5.25 -0.78 -17.24
CA SER A 54 -5.48 0.45 -17.97
C SER A 54 -5.76 0.15 -19.43
N LYS A 55 -6.56 1.02 -20.05
CA LYS A 55 -6.84 0.98 -21.49
C LYS A 55 -6.73 2.37 -22.04
N GLU A 56 -6.04 2.50 -23.19
CA GLU A 56 -5.94 3.78 -23.90
C GLU A 56 -7.15 4.04 -24.79
N GLY A 57 -7.34 5.31 -25.18
CA GLY A 57 -8.36 5.73 -26.12
C GLY A 57 -9.53 6.43 -25.45
N ALA A 58 -10.54 6.77 -26.29
CA ALA A 58 -11.69 7.57 -25.86
C ALA A 58 -12.56 6.91 -24.80
N LYS A 59 -12.58 5.58 -24.76
CA LYS A 59 -13.27 4.81 -23.71
C LYS A 59 -12.27 4.16 -22.75
N GLY A 60 -11.07 4.71 -22.67
CA GLY A 60 -10.01 4.21 -21.84
C GLY A 60 -10.15 4.64 -20.39
N GLY A 61 -9.15 4.30 -19.61
CA GLY A 61 -9.06 4.61 -18.19
C GLY A 61 -8.58 3.41 -17.40
N PHE A 62 -8.81 3.48 -16.10
CA PHE A 62 -8.35 2.47 -15.15
C PHE A 62 -9.54 1.71 -14.56
N SER A 63 -9.30 0.45 -14.24
CA SER A 63 -10.27 -0.40 -13.54
C SER A 63 -9.51 -1.45 -12.71
N LEU A 64 -10.20 -2.07 -11.75
CA LEU A 64 -9.59 -3.15 -10.98
C LEU A 64 -9.35 -4.37 -11.86
N ASN A 65 -8.24 -5.05 -11.61
CA ASN A 65 -7.89 -6.30 -12.27
C ASN A 65 -8.39 -7.54 -11.52
N ASP A 66 -8.87 -7.34 -10.28
CA ASP A 66 -9.36 -8.42 -9.43
C ASP A 66 -10.53 -7.91 -8.61
N ARG A 67 -11.23 -8.82 -7.95
CA ARG A 67 -12.34 -8.47 -7.07
C ARG A 67 -11.84 -7.77 -5.81
N PRO A 68 -12.59 -6.78 -5.26
CA PRO A 68 -12.18 -6.11 -4.03
C PRO A 68 -11.92 -7.05 -2.86
N GLU A 69 -12.64 -8.16 -2.75
CA GLU A 69 -12.44 -9.15 -1.70
C GLU A 69 -11.15 -9.96 -1.83
N HIS A 70 -10.48 -9.89 -2.99
CA HIS A 70 -9.20 -10.56 -3.23
C HIS A 70 -8.00 -9.62 -3.11
N ILE A 71 -8.24 -8.31 -2.98
CA ILE A 71 -7.16 -7.33 -2.86
C ILE A 71 -6.97 -7.01 -1.39
N THR A 72 -5.85 -7.47 -0.83
CA THR A 72 -5.53 -7.30 0.59
C THR A 72 -4.59 -6.13 0.81
N LEU A 73 -4.67 -5.50 1.99
CA LEU A 73 -3.88 -4.32 2.29
C LEU A 73 -2.37 -4.61 2.38
N ASP A 74 -1.99 -5.83 2.76
CA ASP A 74 -0.57 -6.19 2.81
C ASP A 74 0.08 -6.14 1.43
N LYS A 75 -0.64 -6.55 0.39
CA LYS A 75 -0.14 -6.47 -0.99
C LYS A 75 0.13 -5.03 -1.40
N ILE A 76 -0.82 -4.13 -1.11
CA ILE A 76 -0.66 -2.71 -1.44
C ILE A 76 0.47 -2.10 -0.61
N PHE A 77 0.58 -2.44 0.67
CA PHE A 77 1.65 -1.95 1.52
C PHE A 77 3.03 -2.36 0.99
N LYS A 78 3.20 -3.62 0.62
CA LYS A 78 4.49 -4.15 0.15
C LYS A 78 4.99 -3.48 -1.12
N ILE A 79 4.09 -3.11 -2.04
CA ILE A 79 4.48 -2.48 -3.31
C ILE A 79 4.65 -0.98 -3.22
N THR A 80 4.10 -0.34 -2.21
CA THR A 80 4.14 1.13 -2.04
C THR A 80 5.08 1.60 -0.96
N SER A 81 5.52 0.71 -0.06
CA SER A 81 6.37 1.08 1.06
C SER A 81 7.70 0.33 0.98
N GLU A 82 8.78 1.08 0.87
CA GLU A 82 10.13 0.56 0.98
C GLU A 82 10.64 0.60 2.43
N GLU A 83 9.89 1.25 3.30
CA GLU A 83 10.25 1.40 4.70
C GLU A 83 10.03 0.11 5.46
N THR A 84 10.96 -0.19 6.35
CA THR A 84 10.88 -1.32 7.25
C THR A 84 10.82 -0.81 8.68
N LEU A 85 10.17 -1.57 9.56
CA LEU A 85 10.18 -1.29 10.99
C LEU A 85 11.49 -1.70 11.65
N VAL A 86 12.35 -2.41 10.93
CA VAL A 86 13.65 -2.84 11.45
C VAL A 86 14.58 -1.63 11.51
N PRO A 87 15.13 -1.28 12.69
CA PRO A 87 15.97 -0.12 12.84
C PRO A 87 17.35 -0.33 12.23
N LYS A 88 17.94 0.77 11.77
CA LYS A 88 19.38 0.79 11.49
C LYS A 88 20.10 1.02 12.80
N CYS A 89 21.03 0.12 13.13
CA CYS A 89 21.80 0.21 14.36
C CYS A 89 23.21 0.69 14.06
N PRO A 90 23.70 1.72 14.75
CA PRO A 90 25.09 2.15 14.58
C PRO A 90 26.06 1.08 15.12
N ASP A 91 27.31 1.17 14.70
CA ASP A 91 28.37 0.30 15.22
C ASP A 91 28.46 0.46 16.72
N SER A 92 28.56 -0.65 17.43
CA SER A 92 28.60 -0.69 18.88
C SER A 92 29.93 -1.16 19.41
N ASN A 93 30.20 -0.83 20.67
CA ASN A 93 31.40 -1.29 21.38
C ASN A 93 31.24 -2.76 21.78
N GLU A 94 32.02 -3.65 21.17
CA GLU A 94 32.00 -5.09 21.45
C GLU A 94 32.38 -5.44 22.89
N ASN A 95 33.10 -4.55 23.58
CA ASN A 95 33.52 -4.76 24.97
C ASN A 95 32.39 -4.45 25.97
N CYS A 96 31.31 -3.82 25.51
CA CYS A 96 30.15 -3.55 26.34
C CYS A 96 29.10 -4.65 26.12
N PRO A 97 28.65 -5.36 27.16
CA PRO A 97 27.63 -6.40 27.00
C PRO A 97 26.34 -5.89 26.36
N ILE A 98 25.93 -4.66 26.68
CA ILE A 98 24.76 -4.04 26.08
C ILE A 98 25.01 -3.76 24.60
N GLY A 99 26.09 -3.07 24.26
CA GLY A 99 26.45 -2.74 22.89
C GLY A 99 26.64 -3.95 22.00
N LYS A 100 27.15 -5.04 22.56
CA LYS A 100 27.40 -6.27 21.83
C LYS A 100 26.13 -6.99 21.40
N HIS A 101 25.05 -6.92 22.21
CA HIS A 101 23.87 -7.74 22.02
C HIS A 101 22.61 -6.95 21.63
N LEU A 102 22.56 -5.64 21.94
CA LEU A 102 21.33 -4.85 21.82
C LEU A 102 20.80 -4.78 20.39
N SER A 103 21.67 -4.54 19.41
CA SER A 103 21.22 -4.38 18.02
C SER A 103 20.55 -5.65 17.48
N GLY A 104 21.12 -6.82 17.76
CA GLY A 104 20.53 -8.10 17.37
C GLY A 104 19.17 -8.34 18.01
N ILE A 105 19.02 -7.97 19.27
CA ILE A 105 17.75 -8.10 20.01
C ILE A 105 16.70 -7.16 19.44
N LEU A 106 17.05 -5.89 19.19
CA LEU A 106 16.12 -4.90 18.64
C LEU A 106 15.68 -5.27 17.21
N ILE A 107 16.61 -5.73 16.38
CA ILE A 107 16.29 -6.17 15.02
C ILE A 107 15.28 -7.30 15.06
N ARG A 108 15.47 -8.28 15.94
CA ARG A 108 14.54 -9.40 16.09
C ARG A 108 13.16 -8.95 16.56
N ILE A 109 13.11 -8.06 17.57
CA ILE A 109 11.84 -7.55 18.10
C ILE A 109 11.08 -6.79 17.02
N CYS A 110 11.76 -5.88 16.31
CA CYS A 110 11.12 -5.06 15.28
C CYS A 110 10.74 -5.89 14.06
N HIS A 111 11.52 -6.90 13.70
CA HIS A 111 11.16 -7.82 12.62
C HIS A 111 9.89 -8.60 12.96
N ASN A 112 9.76 -9.09 14.18
CA ASN A 112 8.56 -9.78 14.64
C ASN A 112 7.35 -8.86 14.64
N ALA A 113 7.52 -7.60 15.05
CA ALA A 113 6.45 -6.60 15.02
C ALA A 113 5.99 -6.33 13.58
N GLU A 114 6.93 -6.26 12.64
CA GLU A 114 6.62 -6.07 11.22
C GLU A 114 5.81 -7.26 10.66
N GLU A 115 6.17 -8.48 11.01
CA GLU A 115 5.42 -9.66 10.61
C GLU A 115 3.99 -9.64 11.14
N HIS A 116 3.78 -9.26 12.39
CA HIS A 116 2.44 -9.11 12.97
C HIS A 116 1.63 -8.04 12.25
N PHE A 117 2.27 -6.91 11.92
CA PHE A 117 1.63 -5.84 11.16
C PHE A 117 1.16 -6.33 9.79
N LEU A 118 2.03 -7.00 9.04
CA LEU A 118 1.69 -7.53 7.71
C LEU A 118 0.62 -8.61 7.77
N ASN A 119 0.67 -9.47 8.78
CA ASN A 119 -0.35 -10.52 8.97
C ASN A 119 -1.71 -9.91 9.27
N TYR A 120 -1.77 -8.83 10.04
CA TYR A 120 -3.02 -8.11 10.26
C TYR A 120 -3.56 -7.54 8.95
N LEU A 121 -2.72 -6.86 8.17
CA LEU A 121 -3.13 -6.29 6.88
C LEU A 121 -3.57 -7.35 5.87
N LYS A 122 -3.01 -8.55 5.95
CA LYS A 122 -3.39 -9.67 5.09
C LYS A 122 -4.86 -10.10 5.30
N GLY A 123 -5.40 -9.85 6.48
CA GLY A 123 -6.80 -10.12 6.79
C GLY A 123 -7.76 -8.99 6.43
N VAL A 124 -7.27 -7.85 5.94
CA VAL A 124 -8.10 -6.69 5.58
C VAL A 124 -8.11 -6.53 4.05
N THR A 125 -9.29 -6.53 3.47
CA THR A 125 -9.45 -6.40 2.02
C THR A 125 -9.99 -5.03 1.64
N ILE A 126 -9.89 -4.70 0.36
CA ILE A 126 -10.51 -3.48 -0.19
C ILE A 126 -12.02 -3.53 0.00
N LYS A 127 -12.63 -4.72 -0.10
CA LYS A 127 -14.07 -4.87 0.17
C LYS A 127 -14.41 -4.46 1.61
N ASP A 128 -13.60 -4.86 2.59
CA ASP A 128 -13.80 -4.46 3.99
C ASP A 128 -13.82 -2.93 4.14
N ILE A 129 -12.89 -2.26 3.46
CA ILE A 129 -12.80 -0.79 3.49
C ILE A 129 -14.04 -0.17 2.85
N ILE A 130 -14.47 -0.68 1.70
CA ILE A 130 -15.67 -0.18 1.01
C ILE A 130 -16.91 -0.37 1.88
N ASP A 131 -17.03 -1.51 2.55
CA ASP A 131 -18.16 -1.79 3.44
C ASP A 131 -18.19 -0.80 4.61
N GLU A 132 -17.05 -0.49 5.21
CA GLU A 132 -16.97 0.51 6.26
C GLU A 132 -17.33 1.92 5.76
N ILE A 133 -16.88 2.30 4.57
CA ILE A 133 -17.21 3.59 3.96
C ILE A 133 -18.72 3.69 3.74
N ASN A 134 -19.34 2.63 3.22
CA ASN A 134 -20.77 2.60 2.93
C ASN A 134 -21.63 2.63 4.20
N ASN A 135 -21.08 2.19 5.34
CA ASN A 135 -21.78 2.19 6.63
C ASN A 135 -21.46 3.44 7.48
N SER A 136 -20.73 4.38 6.92
CA SER A 136 -20.37 5.62 7.62
C SER A 136 -21.43 6.68 7.48
#